data_41c04a0a0edc26041cb8e61d42d91848
#
_entry.id   41c04a0a0edc26041cb8e61d42d91848
#
_cell.length_a   1.000
_cell.length_b   1.000
_cell.length_c   1.000
_cell.angle_alpha   90.00
_cell.angle_beta   90.00
_cell.angle_gamma   90.00
#
_symmetry.space_group_name_H-M   'P 1'
#
loop_
_entity.id
_entity.type
_entity.pdbx_description
1 polymer ?
#
loop_
_entity_poly.entity_id
_entity_poly.type
_entity_poly.pdbx_seq_one_letter_code
_entity_poly.pdbx_strand_id
1 'polypeptide(L)'
;MSLSVLDYAIIGSFFILTTLIGFMASRRAGKSFTEYFLAGGKMRWWMLGLSMVATTFAADTPNLVTGIVRQDGVSGNWVWWAFLLTGTLTTFVYARLWKRSEVLTDLEFYEVRYSGRPAQWLRAFRAFYLGVIFNCLVMANVILAGIKLGGILLGLEPWVVVTVAGSVTVIYTLMGGLRGVIWTDCFQFVMAMVGAVAAAWVVCGLPEIGGFNNLLQHENVQGKLSLLPDFGDINVFLPLSLIHISEPTRHLLI
;
A
#
# COMPACT_ATOMS: atom_id res chain seq x y z
N MET A 1 18.76 3.82 20.29
CA MET A 1 17.56 3.65 21.17
C MET A 1 17.47 2.19 21.55
N SER A 2 17.37 1.86 22.83
CA SER A 2 17.09 0.48 23.26
C SER A 2 15.58 0.30 23.33
N LEU A 3 15.05 -0.64 22.57
CA LEU A 3 13.65 -1.02 22.67
C LEU A 3 13.35 -1.63 24.05
N SER A 4 12.17 -1.36 24.56
CA SER A 4 11.67 -1.96 25.79
C SER A 4 11.19 -3.40 25.56
N VAL A 5 11.04 -4.15 26.64
CA VAL A 5 10.43 -5.51 26.57
C VAL A 5 9.03 -5.45 25.97
N LEU A 6 8.30 -4.35 26.19
CA LEU A 6 6.96 -4.15 25.63
C LEU A 6 7.02 -4.04 24.10
N ASP A 7 8.00 -3.34 23.53
CA ASP A 7 8.14 -3.19 22.08
C ASP A 7 8.39 -4.53 21.40
N TYR A 8 9.28 -5.35 21.97
CA TYR A 8 9.51 -6.71 21.49
C TYR A 8 8.26 -7.62 21.60
N ALA A 9 7.50 -7.46 22.68
CA ALA A 9 6.25 -8.18 22.85
C ALA A 9 5.19 -7.78 21.80
N ILE A 10 5.08 -6.48 21.46
CA ILE A 10 4.18 -5.98 20.41
C ILE A 10 4.60 -6.55 19.05
N ILE A 11 5.89 -6.46 18.69
CA ILE A 11 6.41 -7.00 17.44
C ILE A 11 6.18 -8.51 17.34
N GLY A 12 6.50 -9.24 18.40
CA GLY A 12 6.30 -10.69 18.44
C GLY A 12 4.82 -11.08 18.32
N SER A 13 3.93 -10.38 19.04
CA SER A 13 2.48 -10.60 18.95
C SER A 13 1.93 -10.33 17.56
N PHE A 14 2.42 -9.31 16.87
CA PHE A 14 2.06 -9.01 15.48
C PHE A 14 2.38 -10.19 14.54
N PHE A 15 3.60 -10.71 14.59
CA PHE A 15 3.98 -11.87 13.77
C PHE A 15 3.19 -13.14 14.11
N ILE A 16 2.92 -13.38 15.39
CA ILE A 16 2.12 -14.51 15.82
C ILE A 16 0.69 -14.39 15.29
N LEU A 17 0.05 -13.22 15.46
CA LEU A 17 -1.33 -13.00 15.03
C LEU A 17 -1.47 -13.09 13.51
N THR A 18 -0.56 -12.50 12.74
CA THR A 18 -0.60 -12.58 11.26
C THR A 18 -0.46 -14.04 10.78
N THR A 19 0.45 -14.79 11.39
CA THR A 19 0.64 -16.22 11.08
C THR A 19 -0.59 -17.06 11.46
N LEU A 20 -1.19 -16.80 12.61
CA LEU A 20 -2.42 -17.47 13.06
C LEU A 20 -3.59 -17.19 12.11
N ILE A 21 -3.77 -15.94 11.67
CA ILE A 21 -4.80 -15.58 10.68
C ILE A 21 -4.58 -16.37 9.38
N GLY A 22 -3.35 -16.41 8.88
CA GLY A 22 -2.99 -17.20 7.69
C GLY A 22 -3.30 -18.68 7.86
N PHE A 23 -2.95 -19.24 9.01
CA PHE A 23 -3.25 -20.64 9.32
C PHE A 23 -4.75 -20.94 9.42
N MET A 24 -5.52 -20.06 10.06
CA MET A 24 -6.99 -20.20 10.12
C MET A 24 -7.64 -20.15 8.73
N ALA A 25 -7.15 -19.27 7.86
CA ALA A 25 -7.62 -19.13 6.48
C ALA A 25 -7.26 -20.35 5.62
N SER A 26 -6.14 -21.02 5.89
CA SER A 26 -5.63 -22.16 5.11
C SER A 26 -6.61 -23.31 5.01
N ARG A 27 -7.41 -23.55 6.07
CA ARG A 27 -8.44 -24.61 6.11
C ARG A 27 -9.48 -24.48 4.98
N ARG A 28 -9.70 -23.29 4.47
CA ARG A 28 -10.61 -23.04 3.33
C ARG A 28 -9.85 -22.85 2.03
N ALA A 29 -8.71 -22.21 2.05
CA ALA A 29 -7.89 -21.95 0.87
C ALA A 29 -7.51 -23.25 0.12
N GLY A 30 -7.19 -24.33 0.83
CA GLY A 30 -6.82 -25.61 0.25
C GLY A 30 -7.95 -26.40 -0.43
N LYS A 31 -9.21 -25.92 -0.42
CA LYS A 31 -10.35 -26.71 -0.94
C LYS A 31 -10.48 -26.64 -2.47
N SER A 32 -10.16 -25.53 -3.09
CA SER A 32 -10.25 -25.36 -4.54
C SER A 32 -9.43 -24.18 -5.02
N PHE A 33 -9.14 -24.14 -6.33
CA PHE A 33 -8.51 -23.00 -7.00
C PHE A 33 -9.28 -21.69 -6.75
N THR A 34 -10.60 -21.72 -6.87
CA THR A 34 -11.48 -20.56 -6.63
C THR A 34 -11.45 -20.08 -5.18
N GLU A 35 -11.38 -21.00 -4.21
CA GLU A 35 -11.22 -20.63 -2.81
C GLU A 35 -9.85 -20.01 -2.54
N TYR A 36 -8.79 -20.52 -3.17
CA TYR A 36 -7.43 -20.02 -2.98
C TYR A 36 -7.23 -18.62 -3.58
N PHE A 37 -7.57 -18.44 -4.85
CA PHE A 37 -7.29 -17.20 -5.60
C PHE A 37 -8.40 -16.15 -5.56
N LEU A 38 -9.65 -16.56 -5.32
CA LEU A 38 -10.83 -15.69 -5.33
C LEU A 38 -11.57 -15.63 -3.98
N ALA A 39 -11.06 -16.32 -2.95
CA ALA A 39 -11.75 -16.46 -1.66
C ALA A 39 -13.21 -16.93 -1.80
N GLY A 40 -13.49 -17.76 -2.84
CA GLY A 40 -14.83 -18.25 -3.17
C GLY A 40 -15.81 -17.18 -3.68
N GLY A 41 -15.35 -15.99 -4.01
CA GLY A 41 -16.21 -14.86 -4.45
C GLY A 41 -17.15 -14.33 -3.36
N LYS A 42 -16.93 -14.67 -2.08
CA LYS A 42 -17.86 -14.40 -0.96
C LYS A 42 -17.34 -13.34 0.04
N MET A 43 -16.29 -12.62 -0.33
CA MET A 43 -15.75 -11.58 0.54
C MET A 43 -16.66 -10.35 0.54
N ARG A 44 -16.77 -9.72 1.73
CA ARG A 44 -17.57 -8.49 1.88
C ARG A 44 -16.84 -7.32 1.22
N TRP A 45 -17.57 -6.44 0.57
CA TRP A 45 -17.03 -5.30 -0.18
C TRP A 45 -16.12 -4.39 0.67
N TRP A 46 -16.48 -4.13 1.93
CA TRP A 46 -15.68 -3.29 2.82
C TRP A 46 -14.33 -3.94 3.20
N MET A 47 -14.28 -5.27 3.33
CA MET A 47 -13.01 -5.98 3.59
C MET A 47 -12.08 -5.90 2.39
N LEU A 48 -12.62 -6.07 1.18
CA LEU A 48 -11.85 -5.88 -0.05
C LEU A 48 -11.33 -4.46 -0.17
N GLY A 49 -12.16 -3.46 0.15
CA GLY A 49 -11.75 -2.06 0.18
C GLY A 49 -10.63 -1.79 1.19
N LEU A 50 -10.74 -2.30 2.42
CA LEU A 50 -9.69 -2.18 3.44
C LEU A 50 -8.39 -2.87 3.01
N SER A 51 -8.48 -4.07 2.45
CA SER A 51 -7.31 -4.80 1.94
C SER A 51 -6.61 -4.03 0.81
N MET A 52 -7.37 -3.44 -0.13
CA MET A 52 -6.78 -2.60 -1.17
C MET A 52 -6.04 -1.38 -0.60
N VAL A 53 -6.63 -0.70 0.38
CA VAL A 53 -5.97 0.44 1.05
C VAL A 53 -4.73 -0.02 1.81
N ALA A 54 -4.83 -1.13 2.55
CA ALA A 54 -3.70 -1.69 3.30
C ALA A 54 -2.53 -2.06 2.39
N THR A 55 -2.81 -2.63 1.22
CA THR A 55 -1.78 -3.02 0.24
C THR A 55 -1.00 -1.81 -0.29
N THR A 56 -1.63 -0.64 -0.38
CA THR A 56 -0.97 0.60 -0.81
C THR A 56 -0.30 1.36 0.34
N PHE A 57 -0.58 0.99 1.59
CA PHE A 57 0.00 1.60 2.79
C PHE A 57 1.15 0.72 3.31
N ALA A 58 2.30 0.85 2.69
CA ALA A 58 3.51 0.10 3.05
C ALA A 58 4.45 0.94 3.95
N ALA A 59 5.57 0.36 4.35
CA ALA A 59 6.53 0.99 5.26
C ALA A 59 7.20 2.25 4.68
N ASP A 60 7.26 2.39 3.37
CA ASP A 60 7.78 3.55 2.66
C ASP A 60 6.80 4.75 2.66
N THR A 61 5.49 4.50 2.77
CA THR A 61 4.45 5.55 2.72
C THR A 61 4.63 6.65 3.78
N PRO A 62 4.81 6.35 5.08
CA PRO A 62 5.08 7.39 6.07
C PRO A 62 6.32 8.22 5.77
N ASN A 63 7.40 7.58 5.30
CA ASN A 63 8.63 8.28 4.93
C ASN A 63 8.44 9.19 3.73
N LEU A 64 7.73 8.72 2.70
CA LEU A 64 7.43 9.50 1.51
C LEU A 64 6.57 10.72 1.85
N VAL A 65 5.46 10.51 2.55
CA VAL A 65 4.52 11.58 2.89
C VAL A 65 5.16 12.62 3.80
N THR A 66 5.89 12.20 4.84
CA THR A 66 6.60 13.14 5.73
C THR A 66 7.70 13.91 4.99
N GLY A 67 8.40 13.26 4.05
CA GLY A 67 9.38 13.91 3.18
C GLY A 67 8.75 15.00 2.31
N ILE A 68 7.66 14.70 1.62
CA ILE A 68 6.90 15.64 0.79
C ILE A 68 6.40 16.81 1.63
N VAL A 69 5.74 16.55 2.75
CA VAL A 69 5.20 17.62 3.62
C VAL A 69 6.32 18.51 4.17
N ARG A 70 7.47 17.94 4.51
CA ARG A 70 8.61 18.71 4.99
C ARG A 70 9.19 19.64 3.92
N GLN A 71 9.27 19.20 2.67
CA GLN A 71 9.83 19.95 1.54
C GLN A 71 8.80 20.93 0.95
N ASP A 72 7.69 20.39 0.50
CA ASP A 72 6.72 21.09 -0.37
C ASP A 72 5.43 21.48 0.36
N GLY A 73 5.33 21.17 1.65
CA GLY A 73 4.13 21.40 2.44
C GLY A 73 3.03 20.38 2.18
N VAL A 74 1.86 20.62 2.79
CA VAL A 74 0.70 19.72 2.67
C VAL A 74 0.22 19.62 1.23
N SER A 75 0.27 20.74 0.49
CA SER A 75 -0.10 20.78 -0.92
C SER A 75 0.76 19.90 -1.82
N GLY A 76 2.01 19.60 -1.44
CA GLY A 76 2.86 18.65 -2.16
C GLY A 76 2.26 17.25 -2.29
N ASN A 77 1.35 16.87 -1.38
CA ASN A 77 0.66 15.58 -1.46
C ASN A 77 -0.28 15.42 -2.67
N TRP A 78 -0.55 16.47 -3.43
CA TRP A 78 -1.31 16.33 -4.67
C TRP A 78 -0.67 15.38 -5.67
N VAL A 79 0.65 15.23 -5.63
CA VAL A 79 1.36 14.19 -6.39
C VAL A 79 0.86 12.79 -6.01
N TRP A 80 0.67 12.56 -4.73
CA TRP A 80 0.16 11.30 -4.19
C TRP A 80 -1.36 11.16 -4.35
N TRP A 81 -2.10 12.25 -4.22
CA TRP A 81 -3.57 12.26 -4.34
C TRP A 81 -4.07 12.13 -5.78
N ALA A 82 -3.19 12.06 -6.78
CA ALA A 82 -3.56 11.70 -8.16
C ALA A 82 -4.35 10.38 -8.22
N PHE A 83 -4.05 9.45 -7.31
CA PHE A 83 -4.78 8.18 -7.19
C PHE A 83 -6.25 8.33 -6.76
N LEU A 84 -6.66 9.46 -6.21
CA LEU A 84 -8.04 9.72 -5.79
C LEU A 84 -9.02 9.66 -6.97
N LEU A 85 -8.69 10.33 -8.06
CA LEU A 85 -9.51 10.33 -9.27
C LEU A 85 -9.60 8.95 -9.89
N THR A 86 -8.48 8.27 -10.02
CA THR A 86 -8.39 6.91 -10.57
C THR A 86 -9.17 5.92 -9.72
N GLY A 87 -8.99 5.97 -8.40
CA GLY A 87 -9.71 5.11 -7.45
C GLY A 87 -11.22 5.33 -7.51
N THR A 88 -11.66 6.57 -7.63
CA THR A 88 -13.07 6.93 -7.76
C THR A 88 -13.67 6.39 -9.07
N LEU A 89 -12.99 6.60 -10.20
CA LEU A 89 -13.41 6.04 -11.50
C LEU A 89 -13.45 4.51 -11.47
N THR A 90 -12.44 3.88 -10.88
CA THR A 90 -12.39 2.43 -10.74
C THR A 90 -13.58 1.92 -9.94
N THR A 91 -13.88 2.53 -8.82
CA THR A 91 -14.97 2.08 -7.93
C THR A 91 -16.35 2.24 -8.55
N PHE A 92 -16.63 3.41 -9.12
CA PHE A 92 -17.99 3.73 -9.59
C PHE A 92 -18.29 3.29 -11.02
N VAL A 93 -17.28 3.26 -11.88
CA VAL A 93 -17.44 2.95 -13.32
C VAL A 93 -16.85 1.60 -13.66
N TYR A 94 -15.54 1.43 -13.47
CA TYR A 94 -14.82 0.26 -13.99
C TYR A 94 -15.11 -1.03 -13.24
N ALA A 95 -15.35 -1.00 -11.93
CA ALA A 95 -15.65 -2.22 -11.17
C ALA A 95 -16.87 -2.98 -11.71
N ARG A 96 -17.88 -2.24 -12.17
CA ARG A 96 -19.07 -2.85 -12.79
C ARG A 96 -18.77 -3.45 -14.15
N LEU A 97 -17.92 -2.79 -14.95
CA LEU A 97 -17.53 -3.25 -16.27
C LEU A 97 -16.65 -4.51 -16.17
N TRP A 98 -15.69 -4.51 -15.26
CA TRP A 98 -14.87 -5.69 -14.96
C TRP A 98 -15.70 -6.89 -14.51
N LYS A 99 -16.66 -6.68 -13.62
CA LYS A 99 -17.56 -7.75 -13.19
C LYS A 99 -18.39 -8.33 -14.35
N ARG A 100 -18.78 -7.49 -15.31
CA ARG A 100 -19.55 -7.92 -16.50
C ARG A 100 -18.69 -8.64 -17.54
N SER A 101 -17.40 -8.38 -17.59
CA SER A 101 -16.49 -9.02 -18.54
C SER A 101 -16.22 -10.48 -18.20
N GLU A 102 -16.51 -10.90 -16.95
CA GLU A 102 -16.31 -12.26 -16.43
C GLU A 102 -14.87 -12.78 -16.55
N VAL A 103 -13.91 -11.91 -16.86
CA VAL A 103 -12.49 -12.26 -16.90
C VAL A 103 -11.92 -12.37 -15.50
N LEU A 104 -11.05 -13.32 -15.28
CA LEU A 104 -10.42 -13.57 -14.00
C LEU A 104 -9.29 -12.57 -13.72
N THR A 105 -8.57 -12.18 -14.74
CA THR A 105 -7.44 -11.28 -14.68
C THR A 105 -7.52 -10.22 -15.78
N ASP A 106 -6.89 -9.06 -15.54
CA ASP A 106 -6.75 -8.01 -16.56
C ASP A 106 -6.03 -8.51 -17.82
N LEU A 107 -5.14 -9.49 -17.66
CA LEU A 107 -4.41 -10.09 -18.76
C LEU A 107 -5.32 -10.90 -19.71
N GLU A 108 -6.35 -11.55 -19.19
CA GLU A 108 -7.35 -12.25 -20.01
C GLU A 108 -8.18 -11.29 -20.85
N PHE A 109 -8.39 -10.06 -20.36
CA PHE A 109 -9.12 -9.04 -21.11
C PHE A 109 -8.51 -8.77 -22.48
N TYR A 110 -7.17 -8.87 -22.61
CA TYR A 110 -6.52 -8.68 -23.91
C TYR A 110 -6.85 -9.78 -24.91
N GLU A 111 -7.05 -11.02 -24.44
CA GLU A 111 -7.47 -12.12 -25.31
C GLU A 111 -8.95 -12.01 -25.70
N VAL A 112 -9.79 -11.47 -24.82
CA VAL A 112 -11.19 -11.17 -25.14
C VAL A 112 -11.32 -10.01 -26.13
N ARG A 113 -10.48 -8.98 -25.95
CA ARG A 113 -10.51 -7.75 -26.78
C ARG A 113 -9.84 -7.94 -28.13
N TYR A 114 -8.72 -8.64 -28.15
CA TYR A 114 -7.88 -8.88 -29.31
C TYR A 114 -7.79 -10.39 -29.57
N SER A 115 -7.72 -10.80 -30.82
CA SER A 115 -7.64 -12.20 -31.16
C SER A 115 -6.28 -12.58 -31.73
N GLY A 116 -5.99 -13.89 -31.75
CA GLY A 116 -4.83 -14.46 -32.42
C GLY A 116 -3.49 -14.30 -31.68
N ARG A 117 -2.40 -14.59 -32.39
CA ARG A 117 -1.04 -14.57 -31.85
C ARG A 117 -0.61 -13.23 -31.24
N PRO A 118 -0.98 -12.05 -31.80
CA PRO A 118 -0.63 -10.77 -31.19
C PRO A 118 -1.20 -10.59 -29.78
N ALA A 119 -2.44 -11.05 -29.52
CA ALA A 119 -3.05 -10.98 -28.18
C ALA A 119 -2.31 -11.84 -27.17
N GLN A 120 -1.87 -13.03 -27.55
CA GLN A 120 -1.08 -13.92 -26.70
C GLN A 120 0.29 -13.31 -26.36
N TRP A 121 0.96 -12.71 -27.34
CA TRP A 121 2.23 -12.02 -27.12
C TRP A 121 2.05 -10.82 -26.18
N LEU A 122 1.02 -10.01 -26.39
CA LEU A 122 0.71 -8.87 -25.52
C LEU A 122 0.43 -9.33 -24.07
N ARG A 123 -0.35 -10.40 -23.92
CA ARG A 123 -0.61 -11.01 -22.61
C ARG A 123 0.68 -11.49 -21.94
N ALA A 124 1.51 -12.24 -22.65
CA ALA A 124 2.77 -12.76 -22.12
C ALA A 124 3.74 -11.62 -21.75
N PHE A 125 3.88 -10.63 -22.62
CA PHE A 125 4.71 -9.45 -22.37
C PHE A 125 4.26 -8.70 -21.12
N ARG A 126 2.97 -8.41 -21.01
CA ARG A 126 2.43 -7.71 -19.82
C ARG A 126 2.53 -8.54 -18.56
N ALA A 127 2.30 -9.85 -18.62
CA ALA A 127 2.49 -10.74 -17.50
C ALA A 127 3.92 -10.68 -16.98
N PHE A 128 4.91 -10.72 -17.87
CA PHE A 128 6.32 -10.61 -17.51
C PHE A 128 6.67 -9.21 -17.02
N TYR A 129 6.27 -8.17 -17.75
CA TYR A 129 6.59 -6.78 -17.40
C TYR A 129 5.98 -6.37 -16.05
N LEU A 130 4.69 -6.60 -15.85
CA LEU A 130 4.01 -6.23 -14.59
C LEU A 130 4.30 -7.22 -13.47
N GLY A 131 4.24 -8.52 -13.75
CA GLY A 131 4.38 -9.56 -12.73
C GLY A 131 5.81 -9.73 -12.22
N VAL A 132 6.82 -9.49 -13.06
CA VAL A 132 8.22 -9.66 -12.66
C VAL A 132 8.91 -8.30 -12.53
N ILE A 133 9.07 -7.55 -13.62
CA ILE A 133 9.93 -6.35 -13.59
C ILE A 133 9.34 -5.28 -12.66
N PHE A 134 8.11 -4.86 -12.90
CA PHE A 134 7.49 -3.79 -12.13
C PHE A 134 7.29 -4.19 -10.66
N ASN A 135 6.81 -5.40 -10.42
CA ASN A 135 6.60 -5.91 -9.06
C ASN A 135 7.91 -6.03 -8.28
N CYS A 136 9.00 -6.50 -8.89
CA CYS A 136 10.30 -6.55 -8.24
C CYS A 136 10.82 -5.16 -7.86
N LEU A 137 10.61 -4.14 -8.72
CA LEU A 137 11.01 -2.77 -8.41
C LEU A 137 10.21 -2.18 -7.23
N VAL A 138 8.90 -2.39 -7.21
CA VAL A 138 8.05 -1.94 -6.09
C VAL A 138 8.43 -2.66 -4.80
N MET A 139 8.59 -3.99 -4.85
CA MET A 139 9.01 -4.77 -3.69
C MET A 139 10.39 -4.36 -3.18
N ALA A 140 11.34 -4.08 -4.07
CA ALA A 140 12.67 -3.61 -3.67
C ALA A 140 12.60 -2.30 -2.88
N ASN A 141 11.75 -1.35 -3.30
CA ASN A 141 11.54 -0.09 -2.58
C ASN A 141 10.95 -0.31 -1.17
N VAL A 142 9.92 -1.13 -1.05
CA VAL A 142 9.29 -1.46 0.24
C VAL A 142 10.26 -2.20 1.16
N ILE A 143 11.02 -3.17 0.62
CA ILE A 143 12.02 -3.92 1.37
C ILE A 143 13.14 -2.99 1.87
N LEU A 144 13.58 -2.04 1.04
CA LEU A 144 14.59 -1.05 1.44
C LEU A 144 14.10 -0.19 2.62
N ALA A 145 12.84 0.23 2.61
CA ALA A 145 12.25 0.94 3.74
C ALA A 145 12.21 0.05 5.00
N GLY A 146 11.82 -1.21 4.85
CA GLY A 146 11.83 -2.20 5.94
C GLY A 146 13.22 -2.42 6.53
N ILE A 147 14.27 -2.53 5.69
CA ILE A 147 15.67 -2.65 6.11
C ILE A 147 16.10 -1.43 6.93
N LYS A 148 15.78 -0.21 6.47
CA LYS A 148 16.10 1.02 7.20
C LYS A 148 15.45 1.05 8.57
N LEU A 149 14.16 0.72 8.64
CA LEU A 149 13.43 0.69 9.92
C LEU A 149 13.97 -0.40 10.84
N GLY A 150 14.21 -1.60 10.34
CA GLY A 150 14.78 -2.70 11.10
C GLY A 150 16.20 -2.40 11.62
N GLY A 151 17.02 -1.74 10.80
CA GLY A 151 18.36 -1.30 11.22
C GLY A 151 18.33 -0.22 12.29
N ILE A 152 17.46 0.81 12.14
CA ILE A 152 17.38 1.94 13.09
C ILE A 152 16.73 1.52 14.41
N LEU A 153 15.63 0.74 14.36
CA LEU A 153 14.84 0.42 15.54
C LEU A 153 15.35 -0.82 16.28
N LEU A 154 15.76 -1.85 15.52
CA LEU A 154 16.14 -3.15 16.07
C LEU A 154 17.64 -3.43 16.03
N GLY A 155 18.41 -2.59 15.33
CA GLY A 155 19.85 -2.83 15.12
C GLY A 155 20.15 -4.08 14.30
N LEU A 156 19.18 -4.55 13.48
CA LEU A 156 19.32 -5.77 12.69
C LEU A 156 20.07 -5.53 11.40
N GLU A 157 20.84 -6.53 10.99
CA GLU A 157 21.48 -6.50 9.67
C GLU A 157 20.45 -6.62 8.54
N PRO A 158 20.68 -6.00 7.37
CA PRO A 158 19.73 -5.98 6.25
C PRO A 158 19.20 -7.35 5.86
N TRP A 159 20.09 -8.34 5.76
CA TRP A 159 19.73 -9.69 5.34
C TRP A 159 18.83 -10.42 6.36
N VAL A 160 18.99 -10.14 7.67
CA VAL A 160 18.14 -10.69 8.74
C VAL A 160 16.73 -10.17 8.60
N VAL A 161 16.58 -8.84 8.41
CA VAL A 161 15.26 -8.21 8.21
C VAL A 161 14.55 -8.81 7.01
N VAL A 162 15.24 -8.93 5.86
CA VAL A 162 14.66 -9.49 4.62
C VAL A 162 14.27 -10.94 4.82
N THR A 163 15.15 -11.74 5.42
CA THR A 163 14.90 -13.18 5.58
C THR A 163 13.74 -13.44 6.55
N VAL A 164 13.72 -12.79 7.69
CA VAL A 164 12.67 -13.00 8.71
C VAL A 164 11.32 -12.48 8.22
N ALA A 165 11.24 -11.20 7.84
CA ALA A 165 9.99 -10.61 7.40
C ALA A 165 9.48 -11.25 6.10
N GLY A 166 10.38 -11.50 5.13
CA GLY A 166 10.04 -12.16 3.88
C GLY A 166 9.55 -13.59 4.07
N SER A 167 10.23 -14.39 4.91
CA SER A 167 9.80 -15.78 5.17
C SER A 167 8.44 -15.83 5.83
N VAL A 168 8.17 -15.00 6.84
CA VAL A 168 6.86 -14.95 7.50
C VAL A 168 5.78 -14.55 6.52
N THR A 169 6.03 -13.52 5.69
CA THR A 169 5.08 -13.07 4.67
C THR A 169 4.77 -14.17 3.66
N VAL A 170 5.78 -14.83 3.13
CA VAL A 170 5.61 -15.94 2.19
C VAL A 170 4.82 -17.09 2.82
N ILE A 171 5.17 -17.48 4.04
CA ILE A 171 4.49 -18.59 4.73
C ILE A 171 3.00 -18.31 4.90
N TYR A 172 2.61 -17.19 5.54
CA TYR A 172 1.19 -16.94 5.78
C TYR A 172 0.40 -16.70 4.49
N THR A 173 1.02 -16.10 3.46
CA THR A 173 0.38 -15.86 2.16
C THR A 173 0.13 -17.17 1.42
N LEU A 174 1.14 -18.06 1.34
CA LEU A 174 1.00 -19.36 0.71
C LEU A 174 -0.04 -20.25 1.41
N MET A 175 -0.09 -20.18 2.72
CA MET A 175 -1.06 -20.95 3.51
C MET A 175 -2.47 -20.40 3.38
N GLY A 176 -2.63 -19.10 3.50
CA GLY A 176 -3.93 -18.45 3.64
C GLY A 176 -4.65 -18.16 2.33
N GLY A 177 -3.92 -18.13 1.20
CA GLY A 177 -4.45 -17.66 -0.09
C GLY A 177 -5.04 -16.26 0.01
N LEU A 178 -5.85 -15.85 -0.96
CA LEU A 178 -6.45 -14.50 -0.99
C LEU A 178 -7.25 -14.17 0.27
N ARG A 179 -7.96 -15.14 0.83
CA ARG A 179 -8.73 -14.94 2.07
C ARG A 179 -7.83 -14.60 3.26
N GLY A 180 -6.72 -15.31 3.39
CA GLY A 180 -5.72 -15.04 4.43
C GLY A 180 -5.15 -13.64 4.30
N VAL A 181 -4.75 -13.26 3.08
CA VAL A 181 -4.22 -11.92 2.78
C VAL A 181 -5.22 -10.84 3.17
N ILE A 182 -6.49 -10.93 2.74
CA ILE A 182 -7.51 -9.93 3.07
C ILE A 182 -7.70 -9.77 4.60
N TRP A 183 -7.71 -10.86 5.34
CA TRP A 183 -7.85 -10.79 6.80
C TRP A 183 -6.61 -10.21 7.49
N THR A 184 -5.41 -10.58 7.05
CA THR A 184 -4.17 -9.98 7.56
C THR A 184 -4.09 -8.51 7.23
N ASP A 185 -4.47 -8.09 6.02
CA ASP A 185 -4.51 -6.69 5.61
C ASP A 185 -5.45 -5.86 6.46
N CYS A 186 -6.66 -6.37 6.75
CA CYS A 186 -7.61 -5.69 7.64
C CYS A 186 -7.01 -5.48 9.04
N PHE A 187 -6.36 -6.50 9.58
CA PHE A 187 -5.69 -6.41 10.87
C PHE A 187 -4.52 -5.41 10.84
N GLN A 188 -3.66 -5.51 9.84
CA GLN A 188 -2.51 -4.62 9.64
C GLN A 188 -2.92 -3.18 9.44
N PHE A 189 -3.99 -2.92 8.69
CA PHE A 189 -4.54 -1.58 8.51
C PHE A 189 -4.98 -0.93 9.82
N VAL A 190 -5.71 -1.66 10.65
CA VAL A 190 -6.15 -1.16 11.97
C VAL A 190 -4.94 -0.85 12.84
N MET A 191 -3.95 -1.75 12.88
CA MET A 191 -2.71 -1.53 13.64
C MET A 191 -1.94 -0.31 13.15
N ALA A 192 -1.80 -0.14 11.82
CA ALA A 192 -1.12 0.99 11.22
C ALA A 192 -1.82 2.32 11.53
N MET A 193 -3.16 2.36 11.47
CA MET A 193 -3.93 3.56 11.80
C MET A 193 -3.80 3.94 13.28
N VAL A 194 -3.94 2.97 14.18
CA VAL A 194 -3.75 3.19 15.62
C VAL A 194 -2.33 3.69 15.89
N GLY A 195 -1.32 3.06 15.28
CA GLY A 195 0.08 3.46 15.41
C GLY A 195 0.33 4.88 14.89
N ALA A 196 -0.22 5.24 13.73
CA ALA A 196 -0.05 6.58 13.15
C ALA A 196 -0.70 7.67 14.02
N VAL A 197 -1.90 7.43 14.53
CA VAL A 197 -2.58 8.38 15.43
C VAL A 197 -1.84 8.51 16.76
N ALA A 198 -1.40 7.39 17.33
CA ALA A 198 -0.62 7.40 18.57
C ALA A 198 0.73 8.14 18.40
N ALA A 199 1.43 7.89 17.30
CA ALA A 199 2.68 8.58 16.97
C ALA A 199 2.47 10.09 16.83
N ALA A 200 1.43 10.51 16.11
CA ALA A 200 1.09 11.92 15.96
C ALA A 200 0.79 12.57 17.33
N TRP A 201 0.03 11.89 18.18
CA TRP A 201 -0.31 12.37 19.51
C TRP A 201 0.93 12.52 20.41
N VAL A 202 1.80 11.50 20.42
CA VAL A 202 3.06 11.53 21.20
C VAL A 202 3.98 12.65 20.70
N VAL A 203 4.15 12.77 19.38
CA VAL A 203 5.02 13.80 18.78
C VAL A 203 4.51 15.21 19.11
N CYS A 204 3.20 15.46 18.99
CA CYS A 204 2.62 16.75 19.36
C CYS A 204 2.77 17.08 20.87
N GLY A 205 2.86 16.05 21.71
CA GLY A 205 3.05 16.19 23.16
C GLY A 205 4.50 16.43 23.61
N LEU A 206 5.49 16.36 22.69
CA LEU A 206 6.89 16.60 23.05
C LEU A 206 7.11 18.06 23.52
N PRO A 207 7.96 18.27 24.55
CA PRO A 207 8.25 19.61 25.07
C PRO A 207 8.77 20.58 24.01
N GLU A 208 9.55 20.08 23.05
CA GLU A 208 10.10 20.87 21.94
C GLU A 208 9.01 21.41 21.00
N ILE A 209 7.88 20.73 20.90
CA ILE A 209 6.76 21.14 20.05
C ILE A 209 5.74 21.96 20.84
N GLY A 210 5.53 21.60 22.11
CA GLY A 210 4.64 22.34 23.02
C GLY A 210 3.16 22.27 22.63
N GLY A 211 2.75 21.22 21.92
CA GLY A 211 1.36 21.00 21.54
C GLY A 211 1.02 21.37 20.09
N PHE A 212 -0.14 20.89 19.64
CA PHE A 212 -0.59 21.06 18.26
C PHE A 212 -0.75 22.54 17.84
N ASN A 213 -1.22 23.40 18.73
CA ASN A 213 -1.38 24.83 18.43
C ASN A 213 -0.04 25.52 18.20
N ASN A 214 0.98 25.22 19.01
CA ASN A 214 2.31 25.76 18.82
C ASN A 214 2.95 25.25 17.53
N LEU A 215 2.74 23.97 17.18
CA LEU A 215 3.18 23.42 15.91
C LEU A 215 2.63 24.21 14.72
N LEU A 216 1.34 24.54 14.73
CA LEU A 216 0.70 25.30 13.64
C LEU A 216 1.21 26.74 13.53
N GLN A 217 1.69 27.32 14.62
CA GLN A 217 2.22 28.68 14.67
C GLN A 217 3.73 28.77 14.38
N HIS A 218 4.41 27.63 14.30
CA HIS A 218 5.84 27.60 14.06
C HIS A 218 6.18 28.11 12.64
N GLU A 219 7.19 28.97 12.52
CA GLU A 219 7.59 29.62 11.25
C GLU A 219 7.79 28.63 10.11
N ASN A 220 8.42 27.48 10.39
CA ASN A 220 8.66 26.44 9.38
C ASN A 220 7.41 25.70 8.93
N VAL A 221 6.27 25.90 9.60
CA VAL A 221 5.00 25.20 9.35
C VAL A 221 3.95 26.12 8.74
N GLN A 222 3.87 27.39 9.15
CA GLN A 222 2.85 28.33 8.71
C GLN A 222 2.73 28.45 7.18
N GLY A 223 3.85 28.52 6.47
CA GLY A 223 3.86 28.58 5.00
C GLY A 223 3.54 27.26 4.30
N LYS A 224 3.38 26.15 5.03
CA LYS A 224 3.25 24.80 4.49
C LYS A 224 1.89 24.14 4.75
N LEU A 225 0.95 24.86 5.33
CA LEU A 225 -0.37 24.34 5.71
C LEU A 225 -1.42 24.38 4.59
N SER A 226 -1.13 25.04 3.48
CA SER A 226 -2.05 25.12 2.35
C SER A 226 -2.38 23.70 1.83
N LEU A 227 -3.68 23.40 1.71
CA LEU A 227 -4.16 22.16 1.10
C LEU A 227 -4.09 22.19 -0.42
N LEU A 228 -4.19 23.38 -1.01
CA LEU A 228 -4.16 23.55 -2.46
C LEU A 228 -2.77 24.03 -2.89
N PRO A 229 -2.26 23.51 -4.00
CA PRO A 229 -1.04 24.02 -4.62
C PRO A 229 -1.27 25.42 -5.17
N ASP A 230 -0.20 26.17 -5.32
CA ASP A 230 -0.27 27.45 -6.00
C ASP A 230 -0.39 27.23 -7.52
N PHE A 231 -1.59 27.41 -8.03
CA PHE A 231 -1.89 27.26 -9.45
C PHE A 231 -1.31 28.39 -10.31
N GLY A 232 -0.80 29.46 -9.69
CA GLY A 232 -0.10 30.54 -10.36
C GLY A 232 1.37 30.21 -10.69
N ASP A 233 1.97 29.27 -9.97
CA ASP A 233 3.33 28.79 -10.25
C ASP A 233 3.31 27.64 -11.27
N ILE A 234 3.84 27.93 -12.48
CA ILE A 234 3.91 26.96 -13.58
C ILE A 234 4.74 25.72 -13.22
N ASN A 235 5.77 25.87 -12.36
CA ASN A 235 6.63 24.77 -11.95
C ASN A 235 5.91 23.79 -11.01
N VAL A 236 4.88 24.24 -10.33
CA VAL A 236 4.02 23.41 -9.48
C VAL A 236 2.83 22.87 -10.28
N PHE A 237 2.17 23.76 -11.04
CA PHE A 237 0.97 23.41 -11.79
C PHE A 237 1.23 22.39 -12.90
N LEU A 238 2.29 22.57 -13.70
CA LEU A 238 2.56 21.71 -14.86
C LEU A 238 2.84 20.25 -14.48
N PRO A 239 3.75 19.94 -13.54
CA PRO A 239 3.98 18.57 -13.11
C PRO A 239 2.73 17.91 -12.51
N LEU A 240 1.99 18.63 -11.67
CA LEU A 240 0.77 18.12 -11.06
C LEU A 240 -0.31 17.83 -12.11
N SER A 241 -0.49 18.72 -13.07
CA SER A 241 -1.43 18.51 -14.17
C SER A 241 -1.07 17.29 -15.02
N LEU A 242 0.21 17.12 -15.35
CA LEU A 242 0.68 15.97 -16.12
C LEU A 242 0.50 14.65 -15.36
N ILE A 243 0.76 14.62 -14.05
CA ILE A 243 0.53 13.44 -13.23
C ILE A 243 -0.96 13.09 -13.22
N HIS A 244 -1.84 14.05 -13.01
CA HIS A 244 -3.29 13.83 -12.98
C HIS A 244 -3.87 13.41 -14.33
N ILE A 245 -3.24 13.81 -15.45
CA ILE A 245 -3.63 13.38 -16.79
C ILE A 245 -3.11 11.98 -17.09
N SER A 246 -1.88 11.65 -16.71
CA SER A 246 -1.22 10.39 -17.05
C SER A 246 -1.62 9.23 -16.13
N GLU A 247 -1.77 9.48 -14.83
CA GLU A 247 -2.10 8.45 -13.84
C GLU A 247 -3.47 7.78 -14.06
N PRO A 248 -4.57 8.48 -14.39
CA PRO A 248 -5.83 7.84 -14.70
C PRO A 248 -5.75 6.78 -15.81
N THR A 249 -4.82 6.94 -16.75
CA THR A 249 -4.62 5.98 -17.83
C THR A 249 -3.78 4.77 -17.40
N ARG A 250 -2.93 4.91 -16.40
CA ARG A 250 -2.06 3.84 -15.91
C ARG A 250 -2.82 2.75 -15.15
N HIS A 251 -3.77 3.15 -14.30
CA HIS A 251 -4.58 2.22 -13.51
C HIS A 251 -5.78 1.64 -14.27
N LEU A 252 -6.10 2.18 -15.43
CA LEU A 252 -7.06 1.57 -16.36
C LEU A 252 -6.47 0.38 -17.13
N LEU A 253 -5.17 0.13 -16.93
CA LEU A 253 -4.41 -0.91 -17.61
C LEU A 253 -3.94 -2.03 -16.66
N ILE A 254 -4.39 -2.02 -15.37
CA ILE A 254 -4.09 -3.07 -14.38
C ILE A 254 -5.28 -3.98 -14.19
#